data_d4c1ccafb3186304a3165a73cfb62e1e
#
_entry.id   d4c1ccafb3186304a3165a73cfb62e1e
#
_cell.length_a   1.000
_cell.length_b   1.000
_cell.length_c   1.000
_cell.angle_alpha   90.00
_cell.angle_beta   90.00
_cell.angle_gamma   90.00
#
_symmetry.space_group_name_H-M   'P 1'
#
loop_
_entity.id
_entity.type
_entity.pdbx_description
1 polymer ?
#
loop_
_entity_poly.entity_id
_entity_poly.type
_entity_poly.pdbx_seq_one_letter_code
_entity_poly.pdbx_strand_id
1 'polypeptide(L)'
;LLLPCCVAYSTSFLMESVEGGETVGRYSLLGCNPLWVLETRGDRTTKTHRDGSVTTFTGDPFDILATCLEPYKPVKLPQLPGGIGGLFGFWGYELIKWIESRVPIYPATAEDIPDGLWMQVGHLIVFDQMKRKIWAVAYADLQGCNGNLELAYTQAGDRVKALVDKLQQPITAKFLEWTPPRSTQPLTELPAEYTSNTSKAEFCANVERAKAHITAGDIFQVVVSQRLSTSYTGHPFDLYRSLRLVNPSPYMAYLNFGDWQMIGSSPEVMVKADRTDDGTLKATLRPIAGTRRRGQTATEDAALAQELLADPKEVAEHIMLVDLGRNDLGRVCASGTVVVDELMTIERYSHVMHIVSNVVGQLAPSKTAWDLLKACFPAGTVSGAPKIRALEIIHALEGCRRNAYSGVYGYYDFEGQLNTAITLRTMVVRLDEQGDQIVSVQAGAGLVA
;
A
#
# COMPACT_ATOMS: atom_id res chain seq x y z
N LEU A 1 8.62 3.03 -21.79
CA LEU A 1 9.15 4.37 -21.42
C LEU A 1 9.56 4.51 -19.95
N LEU A 2 8.90 3.81 -19.00
CA LEU A 2 9.15 3.91 -17.56
C LEU A 2 10.35 3.10 -17.05
N LEU A 3 10.72 2.06 -17.75
CA LEU A 3 11.72 1.06 -17.37
C LEU A 3 13.13 1.59 -17.07
N PRO A 4 13.74 2.45 -17.90
CA PRO A 4 15.11 2.89 -17.65
C PRO A 4 15.27 3.71 -16.37
N CYS A 5 14.22 4.38 -15.93
CA CYS A 5 14.26 5.22 -14.71
C CYS A 5 14.11 4.38 -13.43
N CYS A 6 13.20 3.39 -13.41
CA CYS A 6 12.97 2.55 -12.22
C CYS A 6 14.11 1.57 -11.96
N VAL A 7 14.76 1.08 -13.01
CA VAL A 7 15.73 -0.03 -12.92
C VAL A 7 17.17 0.46 -12.81
N ALA A 8 17.45 1.68 -13.28
CA ALA A 8 18.80 2.24 -13.25
C ALA A 8 19.25 2.76 -11.87
N TYR A 9 18.34 2.91 -10.92
CA TYR A 9 18.62 3.42 -9.57
C TYR A 9 18.37 2.35 -8.53
N SER A 10 19.24 2.28 -7.54
CA SER A 10 19.08 1.38 -6.39
C SER A 10 17.82 1.64 -5.58
N THR A 11 17.29 2.87 -5.61
CA THR A 11 16.09 3.24 -4.88
C THR A 11 15.14 4.01 -5.79
N SER A 12 13.94 3.46 -6.01
CA SER A 12 12.94 4.01 -6.94
C SER A 12 11.54 3.46 -6.64
N PHE A 13 10.53 4.11 -7.21
CA PHE A 13 9.16 3.59 -7.14
C PHE A 13 8.41 3.85 -8.45
N LEU A 14 7.44 2.99 -8.71
CA LEU A 14 6.36 3.18 -9.68
C LEU A 14 5.05 2.85 -8.96
N MET A 15 4.13 3.80 -8.94
CA MET A 15 2.76 3.60 -8.46
C MET A 15 1.79 3.91 -9.58
N GLU A 16 0.91 2.97 -9.87
CA GLU A 16 -0.07 3.10 -10.95
C GLU A 16 -1.46 2.73 -10.43
N SER A 17 -2.48 3.38 -10.98
CA SER A 17 -3.85 2.90 -10.88
C SER A 17 -4.26 2.36 -12.26
N VAL A 18 -4.53 1.07 -12.36
CA VAL A 18 -4.77 0.39 -13.65
C VAL A 18 -6.25 0.09 -13.88
N GLU A 19 -7.00 -0.19 -12.83
CA GLU A 19 -8.44 -0.40 -12.85
C GLU A 19 -9.15 0.61 -11.95
N GLY A 20 -10.40 0.96 -12.23
CA GLY A 20 -11.22 1.78 -11.32
C GLY A 20 -11.91 2.99 -11.95
N GLY A 21 -11.97 3.09 -13.28
CA GLY A 21 -12.72 4.15 -13.97
C GLY A 21 -12.08 5.55 -13.87
N GLU A 22 -12.89 6.58 -14.11
CA GLU A 22 -12.43 7.96 -14.28
C GLU A 22 -11.80 8.58 -13.02
N THR A 23 -12.14 8.08 -11.84
CA THR A 23 -11.73 8.68 -10.57
C THR A 23 -10.50 8.01 -9.93
N VAL A 24 -10.27 6.73 -10.16
CA VAL A 24 -9.20 5.96 -9.51
C VAL A 24 -8.00 5.72 -10.43
N GLY A 25 -8.21 5.52 -11.74
CA GLY A 25 -7.18 5.14 -12.71
C GLY A 25 -6.40 6.30 -13.36
N ARG A 26 -6.38 7.50 -12.77
CA ARG A 26 -5.93 8.69 -13.49
C ARG A 26 -4.42 8.86 -13.57
N TYR A 27 -3.69 8.63 -12.48
CA TYR A 27 -2.28 8.98 -12.40
C TYR A 27 -1.38 7.75 -12.25
N SER A 28 -0.25 7.77 -12.98
CA SER A 28 0.91 6.94 -12.67
C SER A 28 2.04 7.84 -12.19
N LEU A 29 2.63 7.49 -11.05
CA LEU A 29 3.69 8.26 -10.38
C LEU A 29 4.99 7.46 -10.41
N LEU A 30 6.06 8.07 -10.89
CA LEU A 30 7.39 7.48 -10.98
C LEU A 30 8.42 8.39 -10.33
N GLY A 31 9.17 7.87 -9.36
CA GLY A 31 10.28 8.58 -8.75
C GLY A 31 11.49 7.69 -8.55
N CYS A 32 12.67 8.32 -8.53
CA CYS A 32 13.94 7.63 -8.30
C CYS A 32 14.93 8.58 -7.63
N ASN A 33 16.01 7.98 -7.09
CA ASN A 33 17.11 8.74 -6.49
C ASN A 33 16.61 9.76 -5.45
N PRO A 34 16.00 9.30 -4.33
CA PRO A 34 15.41 10.15 -3.31
C PRO A 34 16.44 11.11 -2.71
N LEU A 35 15.98 12.22 -2.14
CA LEU A 35 16.83 13.12 -1.37
C LEU A 35 17.29 12.46 -0.06
N TRP A 36 16.39 11.70 0.52
CA TRP A 36 16.67 10.83 1.66
C TRP A 36 15.69 9.67 1.74
N VAL A 37 16.11 8.64 2.45
CA VAL A 37 15.30 7.47 2.80
C VAL A 37 15.23 7.38 4.31
N LEU A 38 14.04 7.11 4.85
CA LEU A 38 13.81 6.88 6.26
C LEU A 38 13.42 5.41 6.45
N GLU A 39 14.27 4.65 7.15
CA GLU A 39 14.05 3.24 7.47
C GLU A 39 13.81 3.05 8.96
N THR A 40 12.76 2.32 9.32
CA THR A 40 12.43 1.98 10.71
C THR A 40 12.60 0.49 10.96
N ARG A 41 13.35 0.14 12.01
CA ARG A 41 13.48 -1.21 12.55
C ARG A 41 13.34 -1.18 14.06
N GLY A 42 12.29 -1.77 14.59
CA GLY A 42 12.02 -1.71 16.02
C GLY A 42 11.76 -0.27 16.49
N ASP A 43 12.51 0.19 17.45
CA ASP A 43 12.47 1.54 18.02
C ASP A 43 13.47 2.52 17.39
N ARG A 44 14.26 2.02 16.45
CA ARG A 44 15.30 2.79 15.76
C ARG A 44 14.82 3.17 14.37
N THR A 45 14.90 4.46 14.05
CA THR A 45 14.64 5.01 12.72
C THR A 45 15.90 5.68 12.19
N THR A 46 16.31 5.30 10.98
CA THR A 46 17.51 5.80 10.33
C THR A 46 17.13 6.60 9.09
N LYS A 47 17.60 7.85 9.03
CA LYS A 47 17.48 8.72 7.85
C LYS A 47 18.80 8.75 7.10
N THR A 48 18.81 8.19 5.90
CA THR A 48 19.99 8.18 5.02
C THR A 48 19.78 9.20 3.90
N HIS A 49 20.65 10.19 3.83
CA HIS A 49 20.64 11.19 2.77
C HIS A 49 21.34 10.70 1.51
N ARG A 50 21.05 11.35 0.38
CA ARG A 50 21.65 11.04 -0.93
C ARG A 50 23.18 11.11 -0.94
N ASP A 51 23.77 11.97 -0.13
CA ASP A 51 25.23 12.11 0.02
C ASP A 51 25.85 11.01 0.89
N GLY A 52 25.05 10.07 1.39
CA GLY A 52 25.45 8.97 2.26
C GLY A 52 25.49 9.34 3.73
N SER A 53 25.22 10.57 4.12
CA SER A 53 25.13 10.96 5.53
C SER A 53 23.94 10.30 6.21
N VAL A 54 24.12 9.88 7.46
CA VAL A 54 23.14 9.09 8.21
C VAL A 54 22.80 9.78 9.52
N THR A 55 21.52 9.90 9.81
CA THR A 55 21.02 10.36 11.11
C THR A 55 20.13 9.28 11.71
N THR A 56 20.34 8.97 12.99
CA THR A 56 19.56 7.96 13.70
C THR A 56 18.68 8.62 14.76
N PHE A 57 17.44 8.16 14.84
CA PHE A 57 16.43 8.59 15.82
C PHE A 57 15.94 7.36 16.59
N THR A 58 15.38 7.60 17.77
CA THR A 58 14.72 6.58 18.59
C THR A 58 13.37 7.12 19.02
N GLY A 59 12.32 6.30 18.98
CA GLY A 59 10.97 6.67 19.39
C GLY A 59 9.92 6.39 18.30
N ASP A 60 8.74 7.03 18.43
CA ASP A 60 7.62 6.84 17.50
C ASP A 60 8.01 7.27 16.07
N PRO A 61 8.02 6.36 15.10
CA PRO A 61 8.43 6.65 13.75
C PRO A 61 7.51 7.63 13.03
N PHE A 62 6.26 7.77 13.43
CA PHE A 62 5.35 8.78 12.88
C PHE A 62 5.75 10.19 13.29
N ASP A 63 6.14 10.39 14.54
CA ASP A 63 6.61 11.70 15.04
C ASP A 63 7.96 12.07 14.41
N ILE A 64 8.85 11.09 14.26
CA ILE A 64 10.13 11.25 13.57
C ILE A 64 9.91 11.68 12.12
N LEU A 65 9.00 11.00 11.42
CA LEU A 65 8.68 11.30 10.02
C LEU A 65 8.03 12.69 9.89
N ALA A 66 7.12 13.07 10.78
CA ALA A 66 6.53 14.40 10.82
C ALA A 66 7.61 15.49 10.99
N THR A 67 8.54 15.29 11.93
CA THR A 67 9.69 16.18 12.16
C THR A 67 10.58 16.29 10.93
N CYS A 68 10.83 15.18 10.22
CA CYS A 68 11.63 15.19 8.99
C CYS A 68 10.95 15.95 7.85
N LEU A 69 9.62 16.07 7.86
CA LEU A 69 8.86 16.77 6.83
C LEU A 69 8.59 18.24 7.14
N GLU A 70 8.64 18.65 8.40
CA GLU A 70 8.34 20.01 8.83
C GLU A 70 9.05 21.12 8.01
N PRO A 71 10.33 20.96 7.59
CA PRO A 71 11.02 21.94 6.78
C PRO A 71 10.47 22.14 5.37
N TYR A 72 9.70 21.18 4.84
CA TYR A 72 9.22 21.19 3.45
C TYR A 72 7.87 21.88 3.35
N LYS A 73 7.87 23.09 2.79
CA LYS A 73 6.66 23.91 2.56
C LYS A 73 6.59 24.34 1.10
N PRO A 74 6.13 23.48 0.19
CA PRO A 74 6.12 23.79 -1.23
C PRO A 74 5.09 24.87 -1.56
N VAL A 75 5.40 25.66 -2.57
CA VAL A 75 4.44 26.58 -3.18
C VAL A 75 3.49 25.79 -4.07
N LYS A 76 2.19 25.93 -3.85
CA LYS A 76 1.16 25.29 -4.66
C LYS A 76 1.09 25.93 -6.04
N LEU A 77 1.18 25.11 -7.08
CA LEU A 77 1.00 25.53 -8.47
C LEU A 77 -0.34 24.99 -8.99
N PRO A 78 -1.33 25.85 -9.30
CA PRO A 78 -2.68 25.43 -9.70
C PRO A 78 -2.73 24.54 -10.96
N GLN A 79 -1.68 24.59 -11.78
CA GLN A 79 -1.60 23.82 -13.02
C GLN A 79 -1.19 22.35 -12.77
N LEU A 80 -0.55 22.07 -11.65
CA LEU A 80 -0.09 20.72 -11.32
C LEU A 80 -1.20 19.91 -10.66
N PRO A 81 -1.24 18.58 -10.90
CA PRO A 81 -2.13 17.71 -10.14
C PRO A 81 -1.80 17.80 -8.65
N GLY A 82 -2.80 17.57 -7.78
CA GLY A 82 -2.55 17.35 -6.35
C GLY A 82 -1.80 16.05 -6.10
N GLY A 83 -1.16 15.92 -4.93
CA GLY A 83 -0.47 14.69 -4.52
C GLY A 83 0.86 14.42 -5.23
N ILE A 84 1.49 15.43 -5.82
CA ILE A 84 2.81 15.33 -6.44
C ILE A 84 3.89 15.76 -5.45
N GLY A 85 4.80 14.82 -5.17
CA GLY A 85 5.92 15.03 -4.23
C GLY A 85 5.59 14.57 -2.81
N GLY A 86 6.59 14.63 -1.95
CA GLY A 86 6.49 14.16 -0.57
C GLY A 86 7.16 12.81 -0.38
N LEU A 87 6.48 11.92 0.29
CA LEU A 87 6.96 10.60 0.69
C LEU A 87 6.27 9.49 -0.09
N PHE A 88 7.04 8.50 -0.51
CA PHE A 88 6.57 7.29 -1.15
C PHE A 88 7.18 6.09 -0.43
N GLY A 89 6.36 5.12 -0.04
CA GLY A 89 6.89 4.00 0.74
C GLY A 89 5.82 3.11 1.33
N PHE A 90 6.18 2.46 2.43
CA PHE A 90 5.31 1.53 3.12
C PHE A 90 5.52 1.56 4.64
N TRP A 91 4.50 1.09 5.36
CA TRP A 91 4.56 0.65 6.74
C TRP A 91 4.14 -0.81 6.84
N GLY A 92 4.96 -1.62 7.51
CA GLY A 92 4.66 -3.02 7.80
C GLY A 92 3.66 -3.19 8.95
N TYR A 93 3.16 -4.41 9.11
CA TYR A 93 2.20 -4.77 10.16
C TYR A 93 2.71 -4.46 11.58
N GLU A 94 4.00 -4.67 11.82
CA GLU A 94 4.62 -4.52 13.14
C GLU A 94 4.60 -3.09 13.67
N LEU A 95 4.24 -2.11 12.83
CA LEU A 95 4.01 -0.73 13.25
C LEU A 95 2.88 -0.62 14.29
N ILE A 96 2.00 -1.65 14.38
CA ILE A 96 0.91 -1.72 15.37
C ILE A 96 1.39 -1.49 16.81
N LYS A 97 2.63 -1.84 17.15
CA LYS A 97 3.21 -1.62 18.48
C LYS A 97 3.22 -0.15 18.91
N TRP A 98 3.31 0.77 17.93
CA TRP A 98 3.31 2.22 18.17
C TRP A 98 1.89 2.81 18.23
N ILE A 99 0.89 2.02 17.86
CA ILE A 99 -0.51 2.40 17.80
C ILE A 99 -1.27 1.79 18.98
N GLU A 100 -1.03 0.50 19.26
CA GLU A 100 -1.73 -0.25 20.29
C GLU A 100 -0.73 -1.14 21.07
N SER A 101 -0.32 -0.66 22.24
CA SER A 101 0.70 -1.31 23.08
C SER A 101 0.28 -2.68 23.64
N ARG A 102 -1.02 -2.99 23.63
CA ARG A 102 -1.56 -4.29 24.06
C ARG A 102 -1.28 -5.41 23.08
N VAL A 103 -1.05 -5.08 21.81
CA VAL A 103 -0.77 -6.07 20.76
C VAL A 103 0.70 -6.45 20.80
N PRO A 104 1.03 -7.69 21.18
CA PRO A 104 2.42 -8.14 21.17
C PRO A 104 2.91 -8.31 19.73
N ILE A 105 4.22 -8.16 19.53
CA ILE A 105 4.89 -8.44 18.25
C ILE A 105 6.07 -9.37 18.47
N TYR A 106 6.40 -10.16 17.45
CA TYR A 106 7.60 -11.00 17.49
C TYR A 106 8.87 -10.18 17.27
N PRO A 107 9.99 -10.55 17.91
CA PRO A 107 11.29 -9.97 17.62
C PRO A 107 11.64 -10.09 16.14
N ALA A 108 12.36 -9.10 15.61
CA ALA A 108 12.84 -9.16 14.24
C ALA A 108 13.97 -10.18 14.10
N THR A 109 13.98 -10.88 12.97
CA THR A 109 15.05 -11.78 12.54
C THR A 109 15.87 -11.16 11.42
N ALA A 110 16.97 -11.78 11.01
CA ALA A 110 17.78 -11.33 9.89
C ALA A 110 17.03 -11.37 8.55
N GLU A 111 16.01 -12.23 8.45
CA GLU A 111 15.20 -12.40 7.24
C GLU A 111 14.07 -11.37 7.11
N ASP A 112 13.80 -10.59 8.15
CA ASP A 112 12.70 -9.65 8.13
C ASP A 112 13.08 -8.34 7.43
N ILE A 113 12.15 -7.84 6.64
CA ILE A 113 12.27 -6.50 6.06
C ILE A 113 12.09 -5.42 7.15
N PRO A 114 12.45 -4.16 6.91
CA PRO A 114 12.16 -3.07 7.83
C PRO A 114 10.68 -2.99 8.23
N ASP A 115 10.38 -2.47 9.43
CA ASP A 115 9.00 -2.17 9.86
C ASP A 115 8.36 -1.06 9.01
N GLY A 116 9.17 -0.25 8.35
CA GLY A 116 8.74 0.72 7.38
C GLY A 116 9.89 1.37 6.66
N LEU A 117 9.62 1.84 5.44
CA LEU A 117 10.58 2.57 4.63
C LEU A 117 9.87 3.61 3.77
N TRP A 118 10.34 4.86 3.86
CA TRP A 118 9.79 5.98 3.12
C TRP A 118 10.88 6.74 2.39
N MET A 119 10.63 7.03 1.11
CA MET A 119 11.52 7.77 0.20
C MET A 119 11.00 9.18 0.03
N GLN A 120 11.80 10.19 0.34
CA GLN A 120 11.48 11.57 0.01
C GLN A 120 12.10 11.92 -1.35
N VAL A 121 11.26 12.26 -2.32
CA VAL A 121 11.72 12.56 -3.67
C VAL A 121 11.71 14.05 -3.95
N GLY A 122 12.80 14.53 -4.56
CA GLY A 122 12.93 15.92 -5.01
C GLY A 122 12.52 16.14 -6.47
N HIS A 123 12.21 15.06 -7.19
CA HIS A 123 11.73 15.07 -8.57
C HIS A 123 10.98 13.79 -8.90
N LEU A 124 10.01 13.87 -9.80
CA LEU A 124 9.20 12.73 -10.22
C LEU A 124 8.59 12.98 -11.61
N ILE A 125 8.10 11.89 -12.21
CA ILE A 125 7.33 11.92 -13.44
C ILE A 125 5.89 11.53 -13.08
N VAL A 126 4.93 12.28 -13.59
CA VAL A 126 3.49 12.03 -13.44
C VAL A 126 2.87 11.83 -14.81
N PHE A 127 2.23 10.70 -15.00
CA PHE A 127 1.40 10.43 -16.18
C PHE A 127 -0.05 10.71 -15.83
N ASP A 128 -0.65 11.70 -16.46
CA ASP A 128 -2.09 11.94 -16.42
C ASP A 128 -2.74 11.21 -17.60
N GLN A 129 -3.27 10.03 -17.35
CA GLN A 129 -3.83 9.17 -18.39
C GLN A 129 -5.09 9.79 -19.01
N MET A 130 -5.89 10.51 -18.24
CA MET A 130 -7.09 11.17 -18.75
C MET A 130 -6.75 12.35 -19.66
N LYS A 131 -5.83 13.21 -19.25
CA LYS A 131 -5.39 14.35 -20.03
C LYS A 131 -4.34 14.00 -21.09
N ARG A 132 -3.84 12.75 -21.09
CA ARG A 132 -2.76 12.26 -21.97
C ARG A 132 -1.52 13.16 -21.90
N LYS A 133 -1.15 13.57 -20.69
CA LYS A 133 -0.02 14.44 -20.42
C LYS A 133 1.00 13.75 -19.53
N ILE A 134 2.26 14.08 -19.77
CA ILE A 134 3.37 13.67 -18.90
C ILE A 134 3.91 14.97 -18.26
N TRP A 135 4.06 14.93 -16.96
CA TRP A 135 4.67 16.02 -16.19
C TRP A 135 6.02 15.54 -15.66
N ALA A 136 7.09 16.24 -15.99
CA ALA A 136 8.37 16.13 -15.31
C ALA A 136 8.40 17.22 -14.24
N VAL A 137 8.47 16.84 -12.98
CA VAL A 137 8.39 17.76 -11.85
C VAL A 137 9.66 17.68 -11.04
N ALA A 138 10.24 18.82 -10.66
CA ALA A 138 11.32 18.92 -9.71
C ALA A 138 11.08 20.08 -8.74
N TYR A 139 11.43 19.88 -7.47
CA TYR A 139 11.33 20.89 -6.44
C TYR A 139 12.60 21.73 -6.38
N ALA A 140 12.47 23.06 -6.35
CA ALA A 140 13.57 23.96 -6.05
C ALA A 140 13.83 23.92 -4.52
N ASP A 141 14.94 23.32 -4.14
CA ASP A 141 15.33 23.14 -2.73
C ASP A 141 16.07 24.39 -2.24
N LEU A 142 15.34 25.29 -1.61
CA LEU A 142 15.90 26.52 -1.07
C LEU A 142 16.85 26.26 0.12
N GLN A 143 16.58 25.23 0.93
CA GLN A 143 17.43 24.90 2.08
C GLN A 143 18.78 24.34 1.62
N GLY A 144 18.77 23.40 0.69
CA GLY A 144 20.00 22.85 0.09
C GLY A 144 20.83 23.88 -0.68
N CYS A 145 20.22 25.00 -1.06
CA CYS A 145 20.89 26.13 -1.72
C CYS A 145 21.14 27.33 -0.80
N ASN A 146 21.09 27.16 0.53
CA ASN A 146 21.30 28.22 1.52
C ASN A 146 20.42 29.47 1.26
N GLY A 147 19.18 29.29 0.81
CA GLY A 147 18.24 30.37 0.48
C GLY A 147 18.47 31.05 -0.89
N ASN A 148 19.43 30.57 -1.66
CA ASN A 148 19.67 31.12 -3.01
C ASN A 148 18.63 30.61 -4.00
N LEU A 149 17.65 31.44 -4.30
CA LEU A 149 16.50 31.14 -5.16
C LEU A 149 16.93 30.83 -6.61
N GLU A 150 17.84 31.59 -7.18
CA GLU A 150 18.30 31.42 -8.56
C GLU A 150 19.04 30.09 -8.73
N LEU A 151 19.91 29.75 -7.80
CA LEU A 151 20.62 28.46 -7.78
C LEU A 151 19.65 27.29 -7.62
N ALA A 152 18.70 27.40 -6.68
CA ALA A 152 17.71 26.36 -6.45
C ALA A 152 16.81 26.12 -7.67
N TYR A 153 16.39 27.23 -8.33
CA TYR A 153 15.59 27.15 -9.57
C TYR A 153 16.38 26.54 -10.72
N THR A 154 17.62 26.96 -10.94
CA THR A 154 18.51 26.40 -11.97
C THR A 154 18.70 24.90 -11.77
N GLN A 155 19.02 24.45 -10.55
CA GLN A 155 19.17 23.05 -10.24
C GLN A 155 17.89 22.24 -10.45
N ALA A 156 16.72 22.82 -10.14
CA ALA A 156 15.44 22.17 -10.42
C ALA A 156 15.20 22.04 -11.93
N GLY A 157 15.51 23.09 -12.71
CA GLY A 157 15.46 23.05 -14.18
C GLY A 157 16.36 21.98 -14.80
N ASP A 158 17.58 21.85 -14.31
CA ASP A 158 18.52 20.81 -14.76
C ASP A 158 17.99 19.41 -14.47
N ARG A 159 17.36 19.18 -13.30
CA ARG A 159 16.72 17.92 -12.95
C ARG A 159 15.55 17.59 -13.87
N VAL A 160 14.68 18.58 -14.18
CA VAL A 160 13.59 18.41 -15.14
C VAL A 160 14.12 18.03 -16.51
N LYS A 161 15.16 18.75 -17.00
CA LYS A 161 15.80 18.45 -18.27
C LYS A 161 16.36 17.04 -18.31
N ALA A 162 17.07 16.63 -17.27
CA ALA A 162 17.63 15.29 -17.17
C ALA A 162 16.55 14.19 -17.18
N LEU A 163 15.38 14.41 -16.56
CA LEU A 163 14.22 13.52 -16.63
C LEU A 163 13.67 13.42 -18.06
N VAL A 164 13.51 14.57 -18.74
CA VAL A 164 13.00 14.62 -20.13
C VAL A 164 13.96 13.92 -21.07
N ASP A 165 15.27 14.19 -20.96
CA ASP A 165 16.31 13.54 -21.79
C ASP A 165 16.30 12.01 -21.60
N LYS A 166 16.10 11.52 -20.36
CA LYS A 166 15.96 10.09 -20.10
C LYS A 166 14.70 9.47 -20.74
N LEU A 167 13.58 10.18 -20.72
CA LEU A 167 12.34 9.70 -21.35
C LEU A 167 12.46 9.60 -22.87
N GLN A 168 13.37 10.36 -23.47
CA GLN A 168 13.63 10.34 -24.92
C GLN A 168 14.64 9.27 -25.34
N GLN A 169 15.37 8.67 -24.39
CA GLN A 169 16.34 7.61 -24.71
C GLN A 169 15.63 6.34 -25.19
N PRO A 170 16.20 5.63 -26.18
CA PRO A 170 15.66 4.36 -26.61
C PRO A 170 15.74 3.32 -25.47
N ILE A 171 14.75 2.45 -25.44
CA ILE A 171 14.73 1.33 -24.48
C ILE A 171 15.83 0.35 -24.90
N THR A 172 16.69 -0.05 -23.96
CA THR A 172 17.74 -1.02 -24.21
C THR A 172 17.15 -2.41 -24.48
N ALA A 173 17.83 -3.20 -25.36
CA ALA A 173 17.37 -4.53 -25.77
C ALA A 173 17.07 -5.46 -24.57
N LYS A 174 17.88 -5.40 -23.52
CA LYS A 174 17.70 -6.21 -22.30
C LYS A 174 16.29 -6.11 -21.69
N PHE A 175 15.61 -4.95 -21.80
CA PHE A 175 14.25 -4.77 -21.29
C PHE A 175 13.17 -5.22 -22.28
N LEU A 176 13.53 -5.50 -23.53
CA LEU A 176 12.63 -6.00 -24.57
C LEU A 176 12.55 -7.54 -24.58
N GLU A 177 13.50 -8.22 -23.93
CA GLU A 177 13.59 -9.70 -23.91
C GLU A 177 12.57 -10.37 -22.98
N TRP A 178 11.79 -9.58 -22.22
CA TRP A 178 10.76 -10.13 -21.34
C TRP A 178 9.66 -10.84 -22.13
N THR A 179 9.36 -12.08 -21.73
CA THR A 179 8.27 -12.86 -22.31
C THR A 179 7.06 -12.77 -21.38
N PRO A 180 5.89 -12.33 -21.88
CA PRO A 180 4.67 -12.28 -21.07
C PRO A 180 4.25 -13.69 -20.62
N PRO A 181 3.54 -13.81 -19.49
CA PRO A 181 3.03 -15.10 -19.01
C PRO A 181 2.15 -15.76 -20.08
N ARG A 182 2.29 -17.07 -20.26
CA ARG A 182 1.57 -17.85 -21.28
C ARG A 182 0.07 -17.95 -21.00
N SER A 183 -0.32 -17.78 -19.74
CA SER A 183 -1.73 -17.78 -19.30
C SER A 183 -1.92 -16.72 -18.22
N THR A 184 -3.07 -16.06 -18.26
CA THR A 184 -3.54 -15.16 -17.20
C THR A 184 -4.51 -15.88 -16.24
N GLN A 185 -4.82 -17.15 -16.49
CA GLN A 185 -5.65 -17.95 -15.60
C GLN A 185 -4.85 -18.39 -14.36
N PRO A 186 -5.47 -18.39 -13.17
CA PRO A 186 -4.86 -18.94 -11.98
C PRO A 186 -4.43 -20.38 -12.18
N LEU A 187 -3.29 -20.76 -11.65
CA LEU A 187 -2.87 -22.16 -11.60
C LEU A 187 -3.81 -22.91 -10.66
N THR A 188 -4.19 -24.14 -11.06
CA THR A 188 -5.01 -25.02 -10.23
C THR A 188 -4.20 -25.70 -9.12
N GLU A 189 -2.87 -25.75 -9.30
CA GLU A 189 -1.93 -26.32 -8.34
C GLU A 189 -0.74 -25.39 -8.15
N LEU A 190 -0.21 -25.35 -6.94
CA LEU A 190 1.02 -24.60 -6.64
C LEU A 190 2.22 -25.31 -7.28
N PRO A 191 3.26 -24.54 -7.75
CA PRO A 191 4.51 -25.14 -8.20
C PRO A 191 5.10 -26.06 -7.12
N ALA A 192 5.76 -27.14 -7.53
CA ALA A 192 6.36 -28.11 -6.61
C ALA A 192 7.48 -27.53 -5.73
N GLU A 193 8.03 -26.38 -6.09
CA GLU A 193 9.20 -25.76 -5.48
C GLU A 193 8.83 -24.49 -4.66
N TYR A 194 7.93 -24.64 -3.70
CA TYR A 194 7.66 -23.55 -2.74
C TYR A 194 7.81 -24.05 -1.30
N THR A 195 8.16 -23.15 -0.41
CA THR A 195 8.18 -23.36 1.04
C THR A 195 7.07 -22.56 1.72
N SER A 196 6.48 -23.11 2.76
CA SER A 196 5.50 -22.41 3.60
C SER A 196 6.09 -22.20 5.00
N ASN A 197 5.81 -21.03 5.61
CA ASN A 197 6.20 -20.76 7.00
C ASN A 197 5.42 -21.60 8.03
N THR A 198 4.35 -22.26 7.62
CA THR A 198 3.56 -23.16 8.46
C THR A 198 3.13 -24.38 7.65
N SER A 199 3.07 -25.54 8.29
CA SER A 199 2.56 -26.75 7.64
C SER A 199 1.04 -26.70 7.47
N LYS A 200 0.49 -27.47 6.53
CA LYS A 200 -0.96 -27.60 6.35
C LYS A 200 -1.66 -28.02 7.63
N ALA A 201 -1.08 -28.96 8.38
CA ALA A 201 -1.65 -29.47 9.63
C ALA A 201 -1.73 -28.37 10.70
N GLU A 202 -0.66 -27.60 10.87
CA GLU A 202 -0.62 -26.47 11.80
C GLU A 202 -1.59 -25.37 11.39
N PHE A 203 -1.65 -25.01 10.10
CA PHE A 203 -2.60 -24.01 9.61
C PHE A 203 -4.05 -24.44 9.88
N CYS A 204 -4.40 -25.70 9.61
CA CYS A 204 -5.73 -26.25 9.94
C CYS A 204 -6.00 -26.22 11.45
N ALA A 205 -5.02 -26.55 12.29
CA ALA A 205 -5.15 -26.47 13.74
C ALA A 205 -5.35 -25.00 14.21
N ASN A 206 -4.67 -24.04 13.57
CA ASN A 206 -4.87 -22.61 13.84
C ASN A 206 -6.29 -22.16 13.48
N VAL A 207 -6.84 -22.65 12.36
CA VAL A 207 -8.23 -22.41 11.96
C VAL A 207 -9.20 -22.93 13.01
N GLU A 208 -9.03 -24.15 13.52
CA GLU A 208 -9.92 -24.69 14.55
C GLU A 208 -9.79 -23.94 15.88
N ARG A 209 -8.60 -23.49 16.28
CA ARG A 209 -8.41 -22.62 17.44
C ARG A 209 -9.11 -21.26 17.26
N ALA A 210 -9.01 -20.66 16.08
CA ALA A 210 -9.68 -19.42 15.75
C ALA A 210 -11.21 -19.56 15.82
N LYS A 211 -11.77 -20.65 15.30
CA LYS A 211 -13.21 -20.98 15.42
C LYS A 211 -13.64 -21.14 16.86
N ALA A 212 -12.79 -21.72 17.73
CA ALA A 212 -13.08 -21.81 19.16
C ALA A 212 -13.22 -20.44 19.82
N HIS A 213 -12.38 -19.44 19.45
CA HIS A 213 -12.52 -18.06 19.92
C HIS A 213 -13.81 -17.38 19.44
N ILE A 214 -14.24 -17.67 18.20
CA ILE A 214 -15.51 -17.19 17.67
C ILE A 214 -16.68 -17.80 18.46
N THR A 215 -16.66 -19.12 18.68
CA THR A 215 -17.70 -19.82 19.43
C THR A 215 -17.77 -19.36 20.91
N ALA A 216 -16.63 -19.03 21.50
CA ALA A 216 -16.54 -18.49 22.86
C ALA A 216 -17.05 -17.03 22.97
N GLY A 217 -17.30 -16.33 21.85
CA GLY A 217 -17.73 -14.94 21.82
C GLY A 217 -16.59 -13.93 22.02
N ASP A 218 -15.33 -14.35 21.90
CA ASP A 218 -14.17 -13.46 22.00
C ASP A 218 -14.09 -12.48 20.82
N ILE A 219 -14.46 -12.95 19.63
CA ILE A 219 -14.40 -12.23 18.36
C ILE A 219 -15.55 -12.66 17.44
N PHE A 220 -15.88 -11.80 16.47
CA PHE A 220 -16.82 -12.11 15.38
C PHE A 220 -16.09 -12.58 14.13
N GLN A 221 -14.89 -12.03 13.91
CA GLN A 221 -14.06 -12.31 12.75
C GLN A 221 -12.57 -12.28 13.11
N VAL A 222 -11.80 -13.15 12.46
CA VAL A 222 -10.33 -13.11 12.47
C VAL A 222 -9.77 -13.57 11.13
N VAL A 223 -8.65 -12.98 10.71
CA VAL A 223 -7.93 -13.37 9.48
C VAL A 223 -6.60 -13.99 9.87
N VAL A 224 -6.45 -15.30 9.65
CA VAL A 224 -5.22 -16.04 9.88
C VAL A 224 -4.48 -16.22 8.57
N SER A 225 -3.19 -15.98 8.53
CA SER A 225 -2.40 -15.98 7.30
C SER A 225 -1.26 -16.97 7.28
N GLN A 226 -0.77 -17.25 6.07
CA GLN A 226 0.43 -18.03 5.81
C GLN A 226 1.27 -17.35 4.73
N ARG A 227 2.59 -17.52 4.80
CA ARG A 227 3.56 -17.02 3.83
C ARG A 227 4.14 -18.18 3.02
N LEU A 228 4.12 -18.01 1.70
CA LEU A 228 4.75 -18.93 0.75
C LEU A 228 5.96 -18.23 0.12
N SER A 229 7.03 -18.98 -0.07
CA SER A 229 8.29 -18.47 -0.64
C SER A 229 8.85 -19.45 -1.68
N THR A 230 9.49 -18.90 -2.70
CA THR A 230 10.20 -19.67 -3.73
C THR A 230 11.42 -18.90 -4.24
N SER A 231 12.40 -19.60 -4.80
CA SER A 231 13.53 -18.96 -5.48
C SER A 231 13.10 -18.32 -6.81
N TYR A 232 13.78 -17.26 -7.21
CA TYR A 232 13.53 -16.54 -8.46
C TYR A 232 14.85 -16.07 -9.10
N THR A 233 15.04 -16.30 -10.39
CA THR A 233 16.27 -15.96 -11.11
C THR A 233 16.13 -14.80 -12.09
N GLY A 234 14.88 -14.27 -12.25
CA GLY A 234 14.59 -13.17 -13.17
C GLY A 234 14.79 -11.80 -12.55
N HIS A 235 14.53 -10.76 -13.34
CA HIS A 235 14.56 -9.40 -12.82
C HIS A 235 13.25 -9.09 -12.05
N PRO A 236 13.27 -8.52 -10.81
CA PRO A 236 12.06 -8.26 -10.01
C PRO A 236 10.99 -7.42 -10.74
N PHE A 237 11.40 -6.52 -11.63
CA PHE A 237 10.45 -5.73 -12.42
C PHE A 237 9.64 -6.57 -13.42
N ASP A 238 10.13 -7.74 -13.83
CA ASP A 238 9.38 -8.64 -14.71
C ASP A 238 8.22 -9.32 -13.97
N LEU A 239 8.36 -9.53 -12.65
CA LEU A 239 7.24 -9.92 -11.79
C LEU A 239 6.15 -8.83 -11.76
N TYR A 240 6.55 -7.55 -11.65
CA TYR A 240 5.60 -6.44 -11.72
C TYR A 240 4.87 -6.40 -13.06
N ARG A 241 5.58 -6.55 -14.19
CA ARG A 241 5.00 -6.59 -15.53
C ARG A 241 4.00 -7.73 -15.68
N SER A 242 4.36 -8.91 -15.17
CA SER A 242 3.50 -10.10 -15.18
C SER A 242 2.26 -9.90 -14.31
N LEU A 243 2.44 -9.40 -13.09
CA LEU A 243 1.34 -9.12 -12.16
C LEU A 243 0.34 -8.10 -12.73
N ARG A 244 0.86 -7.06 -13.40
CA ARG A 244 0.04 -6.04 -14.05
C ARG A 244 -0.84 -6.59 -15.18
N LEU A 245 -0.42 -7.67 -15.84
CA LEU A 245 -1.21 -8.36 -16.87
C LEU A 245 -2.20 -9.37 -16.28
N VAL A 246 -1.75 -10.13 -15.28
CA VAL A 246 -2.54 -11.22 -14.68
C VAL A 246 -3.61 -10.69 -13.74
N ASN A 247 -3.28 -9.68 -12.95
CA ASN A 247 -4.15 -9.16 -11.91
C ASN A 247 -3.98 -7.64 -11.74
N PRO A 248 -4.42 -6.84 -12.72
CA PRO A 248 -4.43 -5.39 -12.58
C PRO A 248 -5.32 -4.97 -11.42
N SER A 249 -4.99 -3.86 -10.77
CA SER A 249 -5.75 -3.35 -9.63
C SER A 249 -5.68 -1.82 -9.53
N PRO A 250 -6.55 -1.19 -8.72
CA PRO A 250 -6.51 0.24 -8.48
C PRO A 250 -5.21 0.75 -7.85
N TYR A 251 -4.50 -0.12 -7.13
CA TYR A 251 -3.26 0.23 -6.43
C TYR A 251 -2.15 -0.74 -6.83
N MET A 252 -1.52 -0.48 -7.98
CA MET A 252 -0.33 -1.18 -8.41
C MET A 252 0.92 -0.46 -7.90
N ALA A 253 1.89 -1.20 -7.36
CA ALA A 253 3.15 -0.62 -6.91
C ALA A 253 4.35 -1.52 -7.23
N TYR A 254 5.42 -0.89 -7.68
CA TYR A 254 6.78 -1.43 -7.68
C TYR A 254 7.64 -0.50 -6.84
N LEU A 255 8.02 -0.94 -5.65
CA LEU A 255 8.90 -0.21 -4.75
C LEU A 255 10.26 -0.93 -4.72
N ASN A 256 11.30 -0.25 -5.16
CA ASN A 256 12.66 -0.75 -5.15
C ASN A 256 13.44 -0.03 -4.04
N PHE A 257 13.91 -0.78 -3.07
CA PHE A 257 14.62 -0.28 -1.91
C PHE A 257 16.11 -0.65 -1.92
N GLY A 258 16.64 -1.06 -3.07
CA GLY A 258 18.01 -1.52 -3.24
C GLY A 258 18.09 -3.03 -3.08
N ASP A 259 18.36 -3.49 -1.87
CA ASP A 259 18.58 -4.91 -1.58
C ASP A 259 17.31 -5.76 -1.62
N TRP A 260 16.14 -5.13 -1.64
CA TRP A 260 14.86 -5.82 -1.71
C TRP A 260 13.80 -4.97 -2.43
N GLN A 261 12.74 -5.61 -2.92
CA GLN A 261 11.66 -4.98 -3.65
C GLN A 261 10.30 -5.43 -3.10
N MET A 262 9.32 -4.52 -3.21
CA MET A 262 7.92 -4.81 -2.93
C MET A 262 7.10 -4.58 -4.21
N ILE A 263 6.31 -5.58 -4.59
CA ILE A 263 5.57 -5.62 -5.87
C ILE A 263 4.11 -5.91 -5.54
N GLY A 264 3.30 -4.87 -5.54
CA GLY A 264 1.93 -4.92 -5.08
C GLY A 264 0.89 -4.75 -6.18
N SER A 265 -0.25 -5.43 -6.01
CA SER A 265 -1.48 -5.26 -6.77
C SER A 265 -2.68 -5.26 -5.81
N SER A 266 -2.72 -4.24 -4.94
CA SER A 266 -3.78 -4.16 -3.93
C SER A 266 -5.11 -3.69 -4.53
N PRO A 267 -6.19 -4.39 -4.22
CA PRO A 267 -7.52 -3.97 -4.65
C PRO A 267 -8.14 -2.91 -3.71
N GLU A 268 -7.57 -2.73 -2.52
CA GLU A 268 -8.24 -2.08 -1.41
C GLU A 268 -7.45 -0.90 -0.85
N VAL A 269 -8.12 0.25 -0.79
CA VAL A 269 -7.60 1.41 -0.08
C VAL A 269 -7.54 1.13 1.42
N MET A 270 -6.41 1.49 2.06
CA MET A 270 -6.35 1.49 3.52
C MET A 270 -7.05 2.73 4.08
N VAL A 271 -6.51 3.89 3.77
CA VAL A 271 -7.11 5.20 4.07
C VAL A 271 -6.67 6.22 3.03
N LYS A 272 -7.55 7.19 2.80
CA LYS A 272 -7.26 8.35 1.98
C LYS A 272 -7.62 9.61 2.74
N ALA A 273 -6.75 10.62 2.68
CA ALA A 273 -6.99 11.95 3.19
C ALA A 273 -6.75 12.95 2.07
N ASP A 274 -7.80 13.55 1.55
CA ASP A 274 -7.74 14.55 0.48
C ASP A 274 -8.00 15.94 1.06
N ARG A 275 -7.23 16.93 0.60
CA ARG A 275 -7.47 18.32 0.97
C ARG A 275 -8.63 18.87 0.16
N THR A 276 -9.62 19.41 0.84
CA THR A 276 -10.79 20.09 0.27
C THR A 276 -10.48 21.55 -0.06
N ASP A 277 -11.34 22.22 -0.81
CA ASP A 277 -11.15 23.61 -1.22
C ASP A 277 -11.10 24.60 -0.04
N ASP A 278 -11.79 24.27 1.06
CA ASP A 278 -11.75 25.04 2.31
C ASP A 278 -10.50 24.79 3.17
N GLY A 279 -9.58 23.92 2.68
CA GLY A 279 -8.32 23.62 3.34
C GLY A 279 -8.39 22.53 4.41
N THR A 280 -9.56 21.92 4.64
CA THR A 280 -9.71 20.77 5.56
C THR A 280 -9.26 19.48 4.90
N LEU A 281 -9.11 18.41 5.69
CA LEU A 281 -8.79 17.07 5.18
C LEU A 281 -10.05 16.18 5.26
N LYS A 282 -10.51 15.71 4.11
CA LYS A 282 -11.57 14.69 4.00
C LYS A 282 -10.93 13.31 4.11
N ALA A 283 -11.30 12.57 5.14
CA ALA A 283 -10.95 11.16 5.31
C ALA A 283 -11.90 10.27 4.50
N THR A 284 -11.37 9.22 3.89
CA THR A 284 -12.15 8.24 3.14
C THR A 284 -11.67 6.83 3.44
N LEU A 285 -12.61 5.94 3.71
CA LEU A 285 -12.46 4.49 3.78
C LEU A 285 -13.42 3.83 2.78
N ARG A 286 -12.97 2.75 2.15
CA ARG A 286 -13.80 1.99 1.22
C ARG A 286 -13.81 0.51 1.59
N PRO A 287 -14.63 0.09 2.58
CA PRO A 287 -14.80 -1.32 2.90
C PRO A 287 -15.26 -2.11 1.69
N ILE A 288 -14.56 -3.20 1.41
CA ILE A 288 -14.86 -4.15 0.33
C ILE A 288 -15.07 -5.50 0.97
N ALA A 289 -16.25 -6.11 0.75
CA ALA A 289 -16.55 -7.47 1.19
C ALA A 289 -17.49 -8.16 0.22
N GLY A 290 -17.60 -9.47 0.36
CA GLY A 290 -18.40 -10.27 -0.56
C GLY A 290 -17.80 -10.37 -1.96
N THR A 291 -17.84 -11.55 -2.55
CA THR A 291 -17.24 -11.78 -3.86
C THR A 291 -18.10 -12.72 -4.69
N ARG A 292 -18.32 -12.36 -5.95
CA ARG A 292 -18.83 -13.26 -6.99
C ARG A 292 -17.96 -13.14 -8.23
N ARG A 293 -17.87 -14.22 -9.00
CA ARG A 293 -17.24 -14.18 -10.33
C ARG A 293 -18.02 -13.29 -11.28
N ARG A 294 -17.38 -12.85 -12.35
CA ARG A 294 -18.07 -12.18 -13.46
C ARG A 294 -18.95 -13.18 -14.22
N GLY A 295 -20.09 -12.70 -14.68
CA GLY A 295 -20.97 -13.45 -15.59
C GLY A 295 -20.39 -13.54 -17.00
N GLN A 296 -20.69 -14.61 -17.73
CA GLN A 296 -20.30 -14.75 -19.14
C GLN A 296 -21.15 -13.87 -20.07
N THR A 297 -22.35 -13.47 -19.61
CA THR A 297 -23.27 -12.56 -20.29
C THR A 297 -23.67 -11.43 -19.36
N ALA A 298 -24.15 -10.31 -19.92
CA ALA A 298 -24.64 -9.19 -19.12
C ALA A 298 -25.81 -9.58 -18.20
N THR A 299 -26.65 -10.51 -18.64
CA THR A 299 -27.78 -11.02 -17.84
C THR A 299 -27.29 -11.87 -16.66
N GLU A 300 -26.34 -12.77 -16.90
CA GLU A 300 -25.71 -13.58 -15.84
C GLU A 300 -24.96 -12.68 -14.84
N ASP A 301 -24.22 -11.69 -15.33
CA ASP A 301 -23.47 -10.74 -14.48
C ASP A 301 -24.42 -9.96 -13.56
N ALA A 302 -25.57 -9.51 -14.09
CA ALA A 302 -26.60 -8.85 -13.30
C ALA A 302 -27.26 -9.79 -12.26
N ALA A 303 -27.50 -11.04 -12.63
CA ALA A 303 -28.06 -12.04 -11.70
C ALA A 303 -27.11 -12.35 -10.56
N LEU A 304 -25.80 -12.53 -10.83
CA LEU A 304 -24.79 -12.74 -9.82
C LEU A 304 -24.63 -11.52 -8.88
N ALA A 305 -24.78 -10.31 -9.41
CA ALA A 305 -24.77 -9.10 -8.58
C ALA A 305 -25.98 -9.04 -7.63
N GLN A 306 -27.17 -9.43 -8.10
CA GLN A 306 -28.37 -9.52 -7.25
C GLN A 306 -28.24 -10.64 -6.20
N GLU A 307 -27.73 -11.80 -6.59
CA GLU A 307 -27.45 -12.90 -5.66
C GLU A 307 -26.51 -12.45 -4.54
N LEU A 308 -25.42 -11.75 -4.89
CA LEU A 308 -24.45 -11.25 -3.91
C LEU A 308 -25.11 -10.28 -2.91
N LEU A 309 -25.94 -9.36 -3.37
CA LEU A 309 -26.67 -8.42 -2.49
C LEU A 309 -27.79 -9.07 -1.69
N ALA A 310 -28.25 -10.24 -2.10
CA ALA A 310 -29.29 -10.99 -1.40
C ALA A 310 -28.70 -12.02 -0.40
N ASP A 311 -27.39 -12.25 -0.41
CA ASP A 311 -26.72 -13.20 0.47
C ASP A 311 -26.61 -12.62 1.90
N PRO A 312 -27.35 -13.19 2.91
CA PRO A 312 -27.39 -12.62 4.24
C PRO A 312 -26.02 -12.61 4.93
N LYS A 313 -25.15 -13.62 4.65
CA LYS A 313 -23.82 -13.70 5.22
C LYS A 313 -22.91 -12.59 4.69
N GLU A 314 -22.86 -12.44 3.37
CA GLU A 314 -22.01 -11.43 2.72
C GLU A 314 -22.44 -10.01 3.12
N VAL A 315 -23.75 -9.76 3.21
CA VAL A 315 -24.31 -8.49 3.67
C VAL A 315 -23.97 -8.23 5.13
N ALA A 316 -24.11 -9.21 6.03
CA ALA A 316 -23.78 -9.05 7.44
C ALA A 316 -22.29 -8.76 7.67
N GLU A 317 -21.40 -9.49 6.96
CA GLU A 317 -19.96 -9.24 6.99
C GLU A 317 -19.64 -7.84 6.48
N HIS A 318 -20.25 -7.41 5.38
CA HIS A 318 -20.03 -6.08 4.82
C HIS A 318 -20.47 -4.97 5.78
N ILE A 319 -21.65 -5.07 6.39
CA ILE A 319 -22.15 -4.08 7.38
C ILE A 319 -21.21 -4.02 8.60
N MET A 320 -20.73 -5.16 9.07
CA MET A 320 -19.73 -5.18 10.17
C MET A 320 -18.46 -4.38 9.81
N LEU A 321 -17.94 -4.51 8.58
CA LEU A 321 -16.77 -3.77 8.13
C LEU A 321 -17.06 -2.27 7.95
N VAL A 322 -18.26 -1.91 7.49
CA VAL A 322 -18.73 -0.52 7.41
C VAL A 322 -18.77 0.11 8.80
N ASP A 323 -19.35 -0.60 9.79
CA ASP A 323 -19.43 -0.10 11.16
C ASP A 323 -18.05 0.00 11.81
N LEU A 324 -17.15 -0.95 11.54
CA LEU A 324 -15.76 -0.84 11.97
C LEU A 324 -15.09 0.42 11.39
N GLY A 325 -15.27 0.68 10.08
CA GLY A 325 -14.76 1.87 9.42
C GLY A 325 -15.35 3.17 9.99
N ARG A 326 -16.65 3.19 10.28
CA ARG A 326 -17.28 4.34 10.96
C ARG A 326 -16.70 4.59 12.34
N ASN A 327 -16.47 3.53 13.11
CA ASN A 327 -15.83 3.63 14.43
C ASN A 327 -14.40 4.14 14.34
N ASP A 328 -13.61 3.62 13.39
CA ASP A 328 -12.23 4.05 13.16
C ASP A 328 -12.15 5.54 12.79
N LEU A 329 -12.98 6.01 11.84
CA LEU A 329 -13.06 7.44 11.46
C LEU A 329 -13.59 8.30 12.62
N GLY A 330 -14.54 7.79 13.41
CA GLY A 330 -15.11 8.50 14.56
C GLY A 330 -14.08 8.89 15.63
N ARG A 331 -12.93 8.22 15.67
CA ARG A 331 -11.82 8.51 16.61
C ARG A 331 -11.02 9.76 16.23
N VAL A 332 -11.06 10.19 14.96
CA VAL A 332 -10.19 11.25 14.43
C VAL A 332 -10.93 12.32 13.63
N CYS A 333 -12.16 12.07 13.24
CA CYS A 333 -12.99 13.05 12.53
C CYS A 333 -13.76 13.96 13.49
N ALA A 334 -14.13 15.12 13.00
CA ALA A 334 -14.99 16.04 13.71
C ALA A 334 -16.36 15.40 13.98
N SER A 335 -16.92 15.67 15.16
CA SER A 335 -18.21 15.08 15.58
C SER A 335 -19.32 15.38 14.57
N GLY A 336 -20.09 14.36 14.21
CA GLY A 336 -21.22 14.48 13.28
C GLY A 336 -20.85 14.52 11.81
N THR A 337 -19.54 14.42 11.44
CA THR A 337 -19.10 14.47 10.03
C THR A 337 -18.92 13.10 9.38
N VAL A 338 -18.90 12.03 10.18
CA VAL A 338 -18.75 10.66 9.66
C VAL A 338 -20.06 10.18 9.07
N VAL A 339 -20.07 9.93 7.76
CA VAL A 339 -21.23 9.48 7.02
C VAL A 339 -20.86 8.33 6.07
N VAL A 340 -21.81 7.49 5.76
CA VAL A 340 -21.74 6.50 4.67
C VAL A 340 -22.44 7.13 3.49
N ASP A 341 -21.70 7.66 2.52
CA ASP A 341 -22.25 8.36 1.36
C ASP A 341 -22.58 7.42 0.20
N GLU A 342 -21.97 6.22 0.18
CA GLU A 342 -22.34 5.11 -0.69
C GLU A 342 -22.44 3.83 0.14
N LEU A 343 -23.56 3.12 0.07
CA LEU A 343 -23.78 1.89 0.83
C LEU A 343 -24.11 0.72 -0.10
N MET A 344 -23.33 -0.35 -0.01
CA MET A 344 -23.53 -1.64 -0.69
C MET A 344 -23.72 -1.51 -2.21
N THR A 345 -22.83 -0.77 -2.87
CA THR A 345 -22.77 -0.72 -4.33
C THR A 345 -21.98 -1.91 -4.88
N ILE A 346 -22.37 -2.41 -6.08
CA ILE A 346 -21.62 -3.46 -6.76
C ILE A 346 -20.55 -2.84 -7.64
N GLU A 347 -19.29 -3.08 -7.31
CA GLU A 347 -18.16 -2.76 -8.19
C GLU A 347 -17.70 -4.00 -8.96
N ARG A 348 -17.51 -3.80 -10.27
CA ARG A 348 -17.12 -4.85 -11.21
C ARG A 348 -15.67 -4.67 -11.61
N TYR A 349 -14.87 -5.69 -11.34
CA TYR A 349 -13.47 -5.79 -11.76
C TYR A 349 -13.34 -6.79 -12.92
N SER A 350 -12.13 -6.99 -13.42
CA SER A 350 -11.88 -7.87 -14.57
C SER A 350 -12.41 -9.31 -14.37
N HIS A 351 -12.24 -9.88 -13.18
CA HIS A 351 -12.54 -11.30 -12.92
C HIS A 351 -13.62 -11.53 -11.85
N VAL A 352 -13.88 -10.53 -11.03
CA VAL A 352 -14.81 -10.62 -9.89
C VAL A 352 -15.61 -9.34 -9.74
N MET A 353 -16.68 -9.42 -8.94
CA MET A 353 -17.42 -8.27 -8.44
C MET A 353 -17.49 -8.32 -6.92
N HIS A 354 -17.56 -7.17 -6.29
CA HIS A 354 -17.61 -7.02 -4.83
C HIS A 354 -18.72 -6.08 -4.39
N ILE A 355 -19.17 -6.23 -3.14
CA ILE A 355 -19.95 -5.21 -2.45
C ILE A 355 -18.97 -4.17 -1.90
N VAL A 356 -19.19 -2.91 -2.21
CA VAL A 356 -18.36 -1.78 -1.78
C VAL A 356 -19.24 -0.72 -1.14
N SER A 357 -18.74 -0.13 -0.06
CA SER A 357 -19.34 1.06 0.56
C SER A 357 -18.28 2.15 0.68
N ASN A 358 -18.72 3.40 0.79
CA ASN A 358 -17.83 4.52 1.01
C ASN A 358 -18.16 5.22 2.33
N VAL A 359 -17.18 5.30 3.23
CA VAL A 359 -17.31 5.96 4.53
C VAL A 359 -16.39 7.16 4.53
N VAL A 360 -16.95 8.32 4.76
CA VAL A 360 -16.20 9.59 4.73
C VAL A 360 -16.38 10.36 6.04
N GLY A 361 -15.42 11.24 6.32
CA GLY A 361 -15.49 12.15 7.45
C GLY A 361 -14.53 13.32 7.28
N GLN A 362 -14.75 14.41 7.98
CA GLN A 362 -13.84 15.54 8.00
C GLN A 362 -12.89 15.37 9.20
N LEU A 363 -11.58 15.34 8.96
CA LEU A 363 -10.60 15.26 10.05
C LEU A 363 -10.78 16.46 11.00
N ALA A 364 -10.67 16.19 12.29
CA ALA A 364 -10.68 17.26 13.29
C ALA A 364 -9.45 18.18 13.08
N PRO A 365 -9.54 19.49 13.35
CA PRO A 365 -8.47 20.45 13.06
C PRO A 365 -7.12 20.13 13.71
N SER A 366 -7.11 19.40 14.82
CA SER A 366 -5.88 18.96 15.53
C SER A 366 -5.33 17.63 15.04
N LYS A 367 -5.93 17.01 14.01
CA LYS A 367 -5.60 15.69 13.53
C LYS A 367 -4.94 15.75 12.15
N THR A 368 -3.97 14.90 11.94
CA THR A 368 -3.22 14.73 10.70
C THR A 368 -3.68 13.48 9.95
N ALA A 369 -3.26 13.34 8.70
CA ALA A 369 -3.49 12.09 7.96
C ALA A 369 -2.73 10.88 8.58
N TRP A 370 -1.68 11.10 9.35
CA TRP A 370 -1.03 10.04 10.14
C TRP A 370 -1.89 9.59 11.32
N ASP A 371 -2.59 10.52 11.99
CA ASP A 371 -3.58 10.15 13.02
C ASP A 371 -4.71 9.31 12.41
N LEU A 372 -5.15 9.65 11.19
CA LEU A 372 -6.12 8.87 10.45
C LEU A 372 -5.60 7.46 10.19
N LEU A 373 -4.38 7.33 9.68
CA LEU A 373 -3.78 6.01 9.46
C LEU A 373 -3.69 5.21 10.76
N LYS A 374 -3.18 5.80 11.84
CA LYS A 374 -3.11 5.16 13.17
C LYS A 374 -4.49 4.68 13.66
N ALA A 375 -5.54 5.46 13.47
CA ALA A 375 -6.89 5.11 13.92
C ALA A 375 -7.47 3.89 13.17
N CYS A 376 -7.13 3.73 11.89
CA CYS A 376 -7.68 2.69 11.03
C CYS A 376 -6.80 1.43 10.95
N PHE A 377 -5.52 1.53 11.32
CA PHE A 377 -4.53 0.46 11.15
C PHE A 377 -4.64 -0.66 12.20
N PRO A 378 -4.41 -1.93 11.80
CA PRO A 378 -4.52 -2.41 10.43
C PRO A 378 -5.99 -2.51 9.99
N ALA A 379 -6.23 -2.69 8.69
CA ALA A 379 -7.59 -2.81 8.16
C ALA A 379 -8.34 -4.01 8.75
N GLY A 380 -9.65 -3.88 8.90
CA GLY A 380 -10.52 -4.94 9.40
C GLY A 380 -10.49 -6.19 8.53
N THR A 381 -10.40 -6.00 7.20
CA THR A 381 -10.36 -7.07 6.19
C THR A 381 -9.12 -7.98 6.28
N VAL A 382 -8.08 -7.56 6.99
CA VAL A 382 -6.85 -8.35 7.22
C VAL A 382 -6.57 -8.63 8.70
N SER A 383 -7.46 -8.21 9.60
CA SER A 383 -7.33 -8.40 11.04
C SER A 383 -8.54 -9.12 11.62
N GLY A 384 -9.59 -8.40 11.96
CA GLY A 384 -10.84 -8.94 12.47
C GLY A 384 -11.59 -7.97 13.38
N ALA A 385 -12.64 -8.47 14.01
CA ALA A 385 -13.53 -7.69 14.86
C ALA A 385 -13.93 -8.47 16.14
N PRO A 386 -13.84 -7.86 17.33
CA PRO A 386 -13.22 -6.56 17.66
C PRO A 386 -11.72 -6.54 17.37
N LYS A 387 -11.21 -5.42 16.80
CA LYS A 387 -9.86 -5.30 16.21
C LYS A 387 -8.75 -5.76 17.16
N ILE A 388 -8.66 -5.20 18.36
CA ILE A 388 -7.54 -5.45 19.27
C ILE A 388 -7.50 -6.94 19.68
N ARG A 389 -8.66 -7.51 20.02
CA ARG A 389 -8.74 -8.92 20.40
C ARG A 389 -8.37 -9.84 19.25
N ALA A 390 -8.80 -9.53 18.04
CA ALA A 390 -8.39 -10.28 16.84
C ALA A 390 -6.88 -10.25 16.64
N LEU A 391 -6.22 -9.09 16.84
CA LEU A 391 -4.75 -8.96 16.72
C LEU A 391 -3.99 -9.77 17.77
N GLU A 392 -4.49 -9.81 19.02
CA GLU A 392 -3.93 -10.68 20.08
C GLU A 392 -4.00 -12.17 19.69
N ILE A 393 -5.13 -12.59 19.12
CA ILE A 393 -5.35 -13.97 18.65
C ILE A 393 -4.45 -14.28 17.45
N ILE A 394 -4.36 -13.37 16.47
CA ILE A 394 -3.46 -13.51 15.31
C ILE A 394 -2.03 -13.74 15.77
N HIS A 395 -1.55 -12.91 16.70
CA HIS A 395 -0.21 -13.09 17.28
C HIS A 395 -0.03 -14.51 17.87
N ALA A 396 -0.99 -14.96 18.68
CA ALA A 396 -0.91 -16.28 19.32
C ALA A 396 -0.98 -17.47 18.32
N LEU A 397 -1.62 -17.27 17.17
CA LEU A 397 -1.82 -18.34 16.18
C LEU A 397 -0.70 -18.41 15.13
N GLU A 398 -0.20 -17.28 14.63
CA GLU A 398 0.74 -17.26 13.49
C GLU A 398 2.19 -17.54 13.89
N GLY A 399 2.60 -17.19 15.11
CA GLY A 399 3.93 -17.51 15.62
C GLY A 399 5.10 -16.79 14.93
N CYS A 400 4.82 -15.84 14.03
CA CYS A 400 5.83 -15.12 13.25
C CYS A 400 5.38 -13.70 12.91
N ARG A 401 6.31 -12.89 12.38
CA ARG A 401 6.05 -11.55 11.89
C ARG A 401 5.30 -11.59 10.55
N ARG A 402 4.37 -10.65 10.36
CA ARG A 402 3.67 -10.46 9.08
C ARG A 402 4.48 -9.62 8.08
N ASN A 403 5.42 -8.83 8.56
CA ASN A 403 6.22 -7.93 7.73
C ASN A 403 5.35 -6.98 6.88
N ALA A 404 5.48 -7.00 5.55
CA ALA A 404 4.69 -6.15 4.66
C ALA A 404 3.19 -6.51 4.68
N TYR A 405 2.83 -7.79 4.82
CA TYR A 405 1.44 -8.24 4.75
C TYR A 405 0.57 -7.60 5.84
N SER A 406 -0.61 -7.15 5.48
CA SER A 406 -1.53 -6.38 6.36
C SER A 406 -1.02 -4.99 6.76
N GLY A 407 0.13 -4.58 6.27
CA GLY A 407 0.61 -3.21 6.34
C GLY A 407 -0.02 -2.32 5.28
N VAL A 408 0.63 -1.23 4.94
CA VAL A 408 0.19 -0.27 3.94
C VAL A 408 1.33 0.19 3.06
N TYR A 409 1.05 0.52 1.80
CA TYR A 409 1.96 1.27 0.94
C TYR A 409 1.23 2.40 0.23
N GLY A 410 1.95 3.42 -0.15
CA GLY A 410 1.35 4.57 -0.81
C GLY A 410 2.21 5.82 -0.75
N TYR A 411 1.57 6.96 -0.72
CA TYR A 411 2.25 8.24 -0.62
C TYR A 411 1.60 9.18 0.39
N TYR A 412 2.42 10.07 0.92
CA TYR A 412 2.04 11.21 1.75
C TYR A 412 2.67 12.45 1.14
N ASP A 413 1.87 13.44 0.78
CA ASP A 413 2.37 14.63 0.14
C ASP A 413 2.70 15.78 1.12
N PHE A 414 3.34 16.80 0.61
CA PHE A 414 3.70 17.98 1.41
C PHE A 414 2.50 18.84 1.83
N GLU A 415 1.32 18.64 1.28
CA GLU A 415 0.09 19.31 1.69
C GLU A 415 -0.65 18.54 2.80
N GLY A 416 -0.09 17.43 3.26
CA GLY A 416 -0.67 16.58 4.30
C GLY A 416 -1.71 15.60 3.78
N GLN A 417 -1.81 15.43 2.47
CA GLN A 417 -2.68 14.42 1.87
C GLN A 417 -2.03 13.04 1.97
N LEU A 418 -2.83 12.01 2.16
CA LEU A 418 -2.40 10.62 2.27
C LEU A 418 -3.23 9.75 1.33
N ASN A 419 -2.58 8.86 0.60
CA ASN A 419 -3.27 7.85 -0.18
C ASN A 419 -2.51 6.54 -0.03
N THR A 420 -3.11 5.58 0.66
CA THR A 420 -2.50 4.30 1.00
C THR A 420 -3.43 3.14 0.68
N ALA A 421 -2.83 2.06 0.20
CA ALA A 421 -3.47 0.77 -0.01
C ALA A 421 -3.03 -0.22 1.06
N ILE A 422 -3.90 -1.18 1.38
CA ILE A 422 -3.54 -2.32 2.24
C ILE A 422 -2.52 -3.18 1.48
N THR A 423 -1.47 -3.64 2.14
CA THR A 423 -0.51 -4.55 1.53
C THR A 423 -1.10 -5.95 1.40
N LEU A 424 -1.84 -6.13 0.31
CA LEU A 424 -2.46 -7.37 -0.15
C LEU A 424 -2.00 -7.69 -1.56
N ARG A 425 -2.04 -8.98 -1.96
CA ARG A 425 -1.63 -9.41 -3.32
C ARG A 425 -0.25 -8.83 -3.68
N THR A 426 0.67 -8.92 -2.71
CA THR A 426 1.97 -8.26 -2.77
C THR A 426 3.08 -9.30 -2.62
N MET A 427 4.03 -9.26 -3.54
CA MET A 427 5.28 -10.03 -3.47
C MET A 427 6.36 -9.18 -2.79
N VAL A 428 7.16 -9.82 -1.95
CA VAL A 428 8.41 -9.27 -1.43
C VAL A 428 9.55 -10.09 -2.05
N VAL A 429 10.45 -9.42 -2.74
CA VAL A 429 11.67 -10.01 -3.31
C VAL A 429 12.84 -9.57 -2.47
N ARG A 430 13.63 -10.49 -1.96
CA ARG A 430 14.84 -10.21 -1.16
C ARG A 430 15.96 -11.18 -1.53
N LEU A 431 17.18 -10.84 -1.17
CA LEU A 431 18.28 -11.78 -1.22
C LEU A 431 18.31 -12.62 0.07
N ASP A 432 18.59 -13.89 -0.06
CA ASP A 432 18.93 -14.74 1.10
C ASP A 432 20.40 -14.60 1.49
N GLU A 433 20.86 -15.39 2.48
CA GLU A 433 22.24 -15.38 2.97
C GLU A 433 23.24 -15.84 1.91
N GLN A 434 22.82 -16.58 0.89
CA GLN A 434 23.62 -17.07 -0.23
C GLN A 434 23.69 -16.05 -1.36
N GLY A 435 22.84 -15.02 -1.33
CA GLY A 435 22.70 -14.02 -2.38
C GLY A 435 21.71 -14.40 -3.48
N ASP A 436 20.94 -15.46 -3.28
CA ASP A 436 19.87 -15.88 -4.19
C ASP A 436 18.58 -15.08 -3.93
N GLN A 437 17.86 -14.76 -5.01
CA GLN A 437 16.59 -14.05 -4.86
C GLN A 437 15.49 -14.99 -4.39
N ILE A 438 14.85 -14.62 -3.29
CA ILE A 438 13.66 -15.27 -2.75
C ILE A 438 12.47 -14.35 -2.92
N VAL A 439 11.42 -14.86 -3.56
CA VAL A 439 10.11 -14.20 -3.67
C VAL A 439 9.17 -14.81 -2.65
N SER A 440 8.55 -13.97 -1.84
CA SER A 440 7.54 -14.39 -0.89
C SER A 440 6.22 -13.67 -1.12
N VAL A 441 5.12 -14.39 -0.88
CA VAL A 441 3.75 -13.88 -0.86
C VAL A 441 3.07 -14.34 0.42
N GLN A 442 2.17 -13.52 0.96
CA GLN A 442 1.39 -13.88 2.14
C GLN A 442 -0.10 -13.69 1.85
N ALA A 443 -0.90 -14.64 2.29
CA ALA A 443 -2.35 -14.62 2.10
C ALA A 443 -3.03 -15.07 3.39
N GLY A 444 -4.19 -14.47 3.68
CA GLY A 444 -5.00 -14.77 4.84
C GLY A 444 -6.32 -15.44 4.47
N ALA A 445 -6.84 -16.22 5.41
CA ALA A 445 -8.18 -16.79 5.39
C ALA A 445 -9.02 -16.08 6.46
N GLY A 446 -10.12 -15.47 6.04
CA GLY A 446 -11.10 -14.86 6.94
C GLY A 446 -12.01 -15.94 7.54
N LEU A 447 -12.16 -15.90 8.86
CA LEU A 447 -13.04 -16.76 9.63
C LEU A 447 -14.09 -15.89 10.30
N VAL A 448 -15.35 -16.19 10.10
CA VAL A 448 -16.51 -15.44 10.65
C VAL A 448 -17.44 -16.37 11.42
N ALA A 449 -18.30 -15.79 12.29
CA ALA A 449 -19.28 -16.50 13.07
C ALA A 449 -20.36 -17.20 12.23
#